data_6004825139eb5ce951201ed27a1469ae
#
_entry.id   6004825139eb5ce951201ed27a1469ae
#
_cell.length_a   1.000
_cell.length_b   1.000
_cell.length_c   1.000
_cell.angle_alpha   90.00
_cell.angle_beta   90.00
_cell.angle_gamma   90.00
#
_symmetry.space_group_name_H-M   'P 1'
#
loop_
_entity.id
_entity.type
_entity.pdbx_description
1 polymer ?
#
loop_
_entity_poly.entity_id
_entity_poly.type
_entity_poly.pdbx_seq_one_letter_code
_entity_poly.pdbx_strand_id
1 'polypeptide(L)'
;MEGDRYPADQIHNLSKAGKPLLVRYDLAGVKKALTKDALAGRPADMWRYRELLPVRKVSDIVSLGEVMTPLIRLPRLGSKLGGGEIIVKDEGRLPTGSFKARGLVMAVSMAKALGIRHMAMPTNGNAGAALAAYATSCGIRTTIFCPADTPEVNVSEIELQGATVYRVNGLIDDCGKIVGEGKAKVGWFDTSTLKEPYRIEGKKTMGLELAEQL
;
A
#
# COMPACT_ATOMS: atom_id res chain seq x y z
N MET A 1 -9.51 -8.57 20.62
CA MET A 1 -9.17 -9.09 19.28
C MET A 1 -9.58 -10.54 19.27
N GLU A 2 -10.49 -10.91 18.38
CA GLU A 2 -10.88 -12.29 18.20
C GLU A 2 -9.68 -13.12 17.76
N GLY A 3 -9.50 -14.31 18.33
CA GLY A 3 -8.31 -15.13 18.15
C GLY A 3 -8.30 -15.99 16.86
N ASP A 4 -9.21 -15.73 15.91
CA ASP A 4 -9.29 -16.50 14.67
C ASP A 4 -8.02 -16.32 13.83
N ARG A 5 -7.50 -17.45 13.33
CA ARG A 5 -6.33 -17.50 12.44
C ARG A 5 -6.78 -17.87 11.04
N TYR A 6 -6.15 -17.21 10.05
CA TYR A 6 -6.41 -17.40 8.63
C TYR A 6 -5.11 -17.81 7.92
N PRO A 7 -5.13 -18.78 7.01
CA PRO A 7 -3.94 -19.16 6.24
C PRO A 7 -3.42 -17.99 5.41
N ALA A 8 -2.10 -17.76 5.44
CA ALA A 8 -1.49 -16.60 4.77
C ALA A 8 -1.39 -16.72 3.24
N ASP A 9 -1.53 -17.94 2.71
CA ASP A 9 -1.44 -18.29 1.28
C ASP A 9 -2.80 -18.42 0.59
N GLN A 10 -3.84 -17.90 1.23
CA GLN A 10 -5.20 -17.83 0.70
C GLN A 10 -5.67 -16.39 0.58
N ILE A 11 -6.62 -16.15 -0.32
CA ILE A 11 -7.21 -14.84 -0.52
C ILE A 11 -8.15 -14.51 0.65
N HIS A 12 -7.83 -13.44 1.37
CA HIS A 12 -8.66 -12.90 2.44
C HIS A 12 -8.84 -11.40 2.25
N ASN A 13 -10.06 -10.92 2.49
CA ASN A 13 -10.34 -9.51 2.68
C ASN A 13 -10.49 -9.22 4.19
N LEU A 14 -11.65 -9.51 4.75
CA LEU A 14 -11.97 -9.32 6.16
C LEU A 14 -12.10 -10.66 6.88
N SER A 15 -12.09 -10.63 8.19
CA SER A 15 -12.46 -11.77 9.03
C SER A 15 -13.93 -12.15 8.82
N LYS A 16 -14.34 -13.32 9.30
CA LYS A 16 -15.77 -13.75 9.30
C LYS A 16 -16.67 -12.75 10.04
N ALA A 17 -16.13 -12.02 11.01
CA ALA A 17 -16.84 -10.98 11.74
C ALA A 17 -16.78 -9.60 11.05
N GLY A 18 -16.31 -9.50 9.80
CA GLY A 18 -16.20 -8.24 9.05
C GLY A 18 -15.11 -7.29 9.56
N LYS A 19 -14.16 -7.78 10.35
CA LYS A 19 -13.07 -6.96 10.89
C LYS A 19 -11.80 -7.06 10.05
N PRO A 20 -10.94 -6.01 10.02
CA PRO A 20 -9.64 -6.07 9.37
C PRO A 20 -8.76 -7.20 9.88
N LEU A 21 -8.02 -7.83 8.99
CA LEU A 21 -7.03 -8.85 9.33
C LEU A 21 -5.64 -8.22 9.48
N LEU A 22 -4.85 -8.76 10.38
CA LEU A 22 -3.46 -8.37 10.60
C LEU A 22 -2.54 -9.55 10.29
N VAL A 23 -1.49 -9.29 9.52
CA VAL A 23 -0.45 -10.30 9.26
C VAL A 23 0.35 -10.55 10.54
N ARG A 24 0.65 -11.81 10.81
CA ARG A 24 1.48 -12.24 11.95
C ARG A 24 2.82 -12.78 11.45
N TYR A 25 3.88 -12.42 12.15
CA TYR A 25 5.26 -12.82 11.85
C TYR A 25 5.84 -13.61 13.00
N ASP A 26 6.76 -14.52 12.68
CA ASP A 26 7.66 -15.11 13.67
C ASP A 26 8.75 -14.09 14.04
N LEU A 27 8.42 -13.22 15.00
CA LEU A 27 9.33 -12.16 15.42
C LEU A 27 10.62 -12.70 16.05
N ALA A 28 10.60 -13.92 16.62
CA ALA A 28 11.82 -14.55 17.16
C ALA A 28 12.77 -14.98 16.04
N GLY A 29 12.21 -15.54 14.95
CA GLY A 29 12.95 -15.86 13.74
C GLY A 29 13.47 -14.59 13.04
N VAL A 30 12.61 -13.57 12.92
CA VAL A 30 13.01 -12.27 12.33
C VAL A 30 14.17 -11.66 13.10
N LYS A 31 14.13 -11.63 14.43
CA LYS A 31 15.21 -11.08 15.28
C LYS A 31 16.57 -11.76 15.03
N LYS A 32 16.56 -13.05 14.69
CA LYS A 32 17.79 -13.79 14.36
C LYS A 32 18.31 -13.48 12.95
N ALA A 33 17.41 -13.26 11.99
CA ALA A 33 17.74 -13.09 10.57
C ALA A 33 18.01 -11.62 10.20
N LEU A 34 17.29 -10.68 10.78
CA LEU A 34 17.34 -9.24 10.47
C LEU A 34 18.22 -8.52 11.50
N THR A 35 19.52 -8.51 11.28
CA THR A 35 20.50 -7.77 12.07
C THR A 35 20.88 -6.46 11.39
N LYS A 36 21.52 -5.53 12.12
CA LYS A 36 22.05 -4.28 11.55
C LYS A 36 23.04 -4.56 10.40
N ASP A 37 23.91 -5.57 10.57
CA ASP A 37 24.87 -5.96 9.55
C ASP A 37 24.17 -6.53 8.30
N ALA A 38 23.11 -7.31 8.49
CA ALA A 38 22.30 -7.81 7.38
C ALA A 38 21.62 -6.67 6.60
N LEU A 39 21.22 -5.59 7.26
CA LEU A 39 20.65 -4.40 6.61
C LEU A 39 21.70 -3.59 5.86
N ALA A 40 22.92 -3.46 6.36
CA ALA A 40 23.98 -2.64 5.78
C ALA A 40 24.30 -3.00 4.31
N GLY A 41 24.19 -4.29 3.95
CA GLY A 41 24.44 -4.79 2.60
C GLY A 41 23.23 -4.75 1.64
N ARG A 42 22.06 -4.27 2.08
CA ARG A 42 20.82 -4.28 1.26
C ARG A 42 20.59 -2.95 0.55
N PRO A 43 19.96 -2.97 -0.64
CA PRO A 43 19.50 -1.74 -1.29
C PRO A 43 18.67 -0.86 -0.36
N ALA A 44 18.77 0.46 -0.55
CA ALA A 44 18.01 1.44 0.22
C ALA A 44 16.59 1.59 -0.35
N ASP A 45 15.78 0.56 -0.18
CA ASP A 45 14.38 0.49 -0.59
C ASP A 45 13.53 -0.18 0.49
N MET A 46 12.21 -0.21 0.32
CA MET A 46 11.31 -0.81 1.31
C MET A 46 11.47 -2.35 1.44
N TRP A 47 11.99 -3.02 0.42
CA TRP A 47 12.15 -4.48 0.39
C TRP A 47 13.32 -4.96 1.22
N ARG A 48 14.15 -4.06 1.73
CA ARG A 48 15.22 -4.36 2.66
C ARG A 48 14.75 -5.03 3.96
N TYR A 49 13.46 -4.81 4.32
CA TYR A 49 12.80 -5.38 5.49
C TYR A 49 11.97 -6.64 5.17
N ARG A 50 12.33 -7.39 4.14
CA ARG A 50 11.53 -8.51 3.59
C ARG A 50 11.08 -9.54 4.63
N GLU A 51 11.84 -9.76 5.72
CA GLU A 51 11.48 -10.68 6.79
C GLU A 51 10.26 -10.20 7.61
N LEU A 52 9.95 -8.92 7.51
CA LEU A 52 8.77 -8.28 8.10
C LEU A 52 7.69 -7.97 7.07
N LEU A 53 7.76 -8.55 5.87
CA LEU A 53 6.80 -8.32 4.79
C LEU A 53 6.12 -9.64 4.38
N PRO A 54 4.85 -9.60 3.94
CA PRO A 54 4.10 -10.83 3.65
C PRO A 54 4.52 -11.50 2.33
N VAL A 55 5.19 -10.80 1.43
CA VAL A 55 5.66 -11.36 0.15
C VAL A 55 6.83 -12.31 0.41
N ARG A 56 6.67 -13.58 0.07
CA ARG A 56 7.66 -14.63 0.38
C ARG A 56 8.70 -14.83 -0.73
N LYS A 57 8.29 -14.68 -2.00
CA LYS A 57 9.17 -14.92 -3.15
C LYS A 57 9.55 -13.59 -3.79
N VAL A 58 10.82 -13.42 -4.10
CA VAL A 58 11.34 -12.24 -4.81
C VAL A 58 10.64 -12.07 -6.18
N SER A 59 10.31 -13.17 -6.86
CA SER A 59 9.59 -13.15 -8.13
C SER A 59 8.18 -12.54 -8.07
N ASP A 60 7.59 -12.49 -6.88
CA ASP A 60 6.26 -11.94 -6.67
C ASP A 60 6.30 -10.43 -6.36
N ILE A 61 7.48 -9.91 -6.06
CA ILE A 61 7.68 -8.48 -5.85
C ILE A 61 7.36 -7.73 -7.14
N VAL A 62 6.48 -6.75 -7.02
CA VAL A 62 6.23 -5.72 -8.03
C VAL A 62 6.91 -4.45 -7.54
N SER A 63 7.69 -3.78 -8.37
CA SER A 63 8.40 -2.56 -8.00
C SER A 63 8.42 -1.57 -9.16
N LEU A 64 8.29 -0.30 -8.83
CA LEU A 64 8.50 0.83 -9.72
C LEU A 64 9.70 1.68 -9.26
N GLY A 65 10.58 1.11 -8.42
CA GLY A 65 11.76 1.79 -7.91
C GLY A 65 11.50 2.55 -6.61
N GLU A 66 10.79 1.93 -5.65
CA GLU A 66 10.59 2.49 -4.31
C GLU A 66 11.94 2.68 -3.63
N VAL A 67 12.20 3.90 -3.17
CA VAL A 67 13.44 4.25 -2.47
C VAL A 67 13.16 4.42 -0.97
N MET A 68 14.20 4.27 -0.16
CA MET A 68 14.18 4.79 1.21
C MET A 68 14.06 6.31 1.15
N THR A 69 12.95 6.85 1.68
CA THR A 69 12.68 8.27 1.54
C THR A 69 13.57 9.12 2.46
N PRO A 70 14.02 10.30 2.01
CA PRO A 70 14.94 11.10 2.78
C PRO A 70 14.29 11.77 3.98
N LEU A 71 15.12 12.07 4.99
CA LEU A 71 14.79 12.94 6.11
C LEU A 71 15.35 14.34 5.85
N ILE A 72 14.45 15.32 5.78
CA ILE A 72 14.80 16.72 5.50
C ILE A 72 14.66 17.53 6.80
N ARG A 73 15.78 18.08 7.28
CA ARG A 73 15.79 18.96 8.46
C ARG A 73 15.31 20.36 8.09
N LEU A 74 14.42 20.94 8.89
CA LEU A 74 13.83 22.25 8.68
C LEU A 74 14.20 23.23 9.82
N PRO A 75 15.47 23.65 9.95
CA PRO A 75 15.95 24.45 11.10
C PRO A 75 15.25 25.82 11.19
N ARG A 76 14.97 26.45 10.04
CA ARG A 76 14.25 27.74 10.01
C ARG A 76 12.82 27.64 10.58
N LEU A 77 12.13 26.54 10.27
CA LEU A 77 10.78 26.29 10.78
C LEU A 77 10.82 25.99 12.28
N GLY A 78 11.78 25.16 12.71
CA GLY A 78 12.00 24.88 14.14
C GLY A 78 12.21 26.14 14.96
N SER A 79 13.09 27.05 14.51
CA SER A 79 13.33 28.32 15.19
C SER A 79 12.05 29.19 15.26
N LYS A 80 11.24 29.24 14.21
CA LYS A 80 10.00 30.03 14.18
C LYS A 80 8.91 29.47 15.12
N LEU A 81 8.93 28.18 15.41
CA LEU A 81 7.94 27.49 16.25
C LEU A 81 8.40 27.32 17.72
N GLY A 82 9.33 28.13 18.18
CA GLY A 82 9.75 28.16 19.58
C GLY A 82 10.94 27.27 19.91
N GLY A 83 11.66 26.79 18.91
CA GLY A 83 12.83 25.93 19.06
C GLY A 83 12.46 24.45 19.02
N GLY A 84 13.41 23.64 18.63
CA GLY A 84 13.24 22.21 18.44
C GLY A 84 13.57 21.78 17.01
N GLU A 85 13.94 20.53 16.86
CA GLU A 85 14.28 19.97 15.56
C GLU A 85 13.01 19.50 14.86
N ILE A 86 12.75 20.04 13.67
CA ILE A 86 11.69 19.56 12.78
C ILE A 86 12.33 18.80 11.64
N ILE A 87 11.92 17.54 11.48
CA ILE A 87 12.37 16.66 10.42
C ILE A 87 11.16 16.21 9.62
N VAL A 88 11.24 16.35 8.29
CA VAL A 88 10.22 15.87 7.35
C VAL A 88 10.73 14.60 6.67
N LYS A 89 9.95 13.54 6.73
CA LYS A 89 10.15 12.37 5.88
C LYS A 89 9.42 12.58 4.56
N ASP A 90 10.19 12.79 3.47
CA ASP A 90 9.65 13.19 2.18
C ASP A 90 9.12 11.98 1.37
N GLU A 91 7.89 11.59 1.65
CA GLU A 91 7.19 10.50 0.94
C GLU A 91 6.79 10.85 -0.51
N GLY A 92 6.96 12.10 -0.94
CA GLY A 92 6.77 12.53 -2.32
C GLY A 92 7.81 11.97 -3.29
N ARG A 93 8.91 11.38 -2.78
CA ARG A 93 9.95 10.72 -3.57
C ARG A 93 9.57 9.31 -4.04
N LEU A 94 8.50 8.76 -3.52
CA LEU A 94 8.02 7.45 -3.94
C LEU A 94 7.34 7.52 -5.32
N PRO A 95 7.31 6.40 -6.07
CA PRO A 95 6.51 6.29 -7.27
C PRO A 95 5.08 6.78 -7.05
N THR A 96 4.48 7.46 -8.04
CA THR A 96 3.17 8.14 -7.92
C THR A 96 3.11 9.27 -6.87
N GLY A 97 4.26 9.82 -6.47
CA GLY A 97 4.38 11.05 -5.70
C GLY A 97 3.79 11.04 -4.29
N SER A 98 3.54 9.87 -3.69
CA SER A 98 2.92 9.81 -2.36
C SER A 98 3.22 8.52 -1.60
N PHE A 99 3.05 8.56 -0.25
CA PHE A 99 3.16 7.37 0.61
C PHE A 99 2.18 6.24 0.27
N LYS A 100 1.19 6.50 -0.57
CA LYS A 100 0.23 5.46 -1.01
C LYS A 100 0.94 4.35 -1.78
N ALA A 101 2.03 4.65 -2.44
CA ALA A 101 2.90 3.68 -3.11
C ALA A 101 3.26 2.51 -2.20
N ARG A 102 3.70 2.77 -0.96
CA ARG A 102 4.09 1.71 0.00
C ARG A 102 3.01 0.65 0.22
N GLY A 103 1.78 1.12 0.43
CA GLY A 103 0.66 0.20 0.67
C GLY A 103 0.23 -0.52 -0.59
N LEU A 104 0.16 0.18 -1.70
CA LEU A 104 -0.38 -0.38 -2.95
C LEU A 104 0.63 -1.34 -3.61
N VAL A 105 1.92 -1.06 -3.56
CA VAL A 105 2.93 -2.01 -4.05
C VAL A 105 2.88 -3.33 -3.28
N MET A 106 2.66 -3.28 -1.97
CA MET A 106 2.52 -4.47 -1.15
C MET A 106 1.25 -5.25 -1.50
N ALA A 107 0.11 -4.56 -1.62
CA ALA A 107 -1.16 -5.19 -1.99
C ALA A 107 -1.09 -5.84 -3.39
N VAL A 108 -0.47 -5.16 -4.36
CA VAL A 108 -0.32 -5.68 -5.72
C VAL A 108 0.67 -6.86 -5.77
N SER A 109 1.79 -6.79 -5.04
CA SER A 109 2.73 -7.91 -4.94
C SER A 109 2.07 -9.15 -4.34
N MET A 110 1.26 -8.97 -3.29
CA MET A 110 0.47 -10.07 -2.72
C MET A 110 -0.64 -10.55 -3.66
N ALA A 111 -1.30 -9.65 -4.39
CA ALA A 111 -2.28 -10.02 -5.40
C ALA A 111 -1.65 -10.91 -6.49
N LYS A 112 -0.45 -10.54 -6.96
CA LYS A 112 0.33 -11.36 -7.91
C LYS A 112 0.67 -12.73 -7.32
N ALA A 113 1.18 -12.77 -6.08
CA ALA A 113 1.52 -14.02 -5.38
C ALA A 113 0.32 -14.96 -5.20
N LEU A 114 -0.87 -14.39 -4.99
CA LEU A 114 -2.12 -15.13 -4.78
C LEU A 114 -2.90 -15.39 -6.09
N GLY A 115 -2.36 -14.99 -7.24
CA GLY A 115 -2.99 -15.21 -8.54
C GLY A 115 -4.22 -14.34 -8.83
N ILE A 116 -4.39 -13.23 -8.10
CA ILE A 116 -5.47 -12.27 -8.34
C ILE A 116 -5.24 -11.56 -9.67
N ARG A 117 -6.27 -11.47 -10.50
CA ARG A 117 -6.21 -10.90 -11.85
C ARG A 117 -6.98 -9.59 -12.01
N HIS A 118 -7.78 -9.23 -11.02
CA HIS A 118 -8.60 -8.02 -11.05
C HIS A 118 -8.72 -7.44 -9.64
N MET A 119 -8.36 -6.17 -9.50
CA MET A 119 -8.45 -5.42 -8.24
C MET A 119 -9.39 -4.23 -8.43
N ALA A 120 -10.13 -3.87 -7.39
CA ALA A 120 -10.98 -2.68 -7.41
C ALA A 120 -10.88 -1.91 -6.10
N MET A 121 -11.07 -0.58 -6.16
CA MET A 121 -11.12 0.26 -4.97
C MET A 121 -11.87 1.57 -5.20
N PRO A 122 -12.47 2.16 -4.14
CA PRO A 122 -12.90 3.54 -4.14
C PRO A 122 -11.71 4.47 -3.86
N THR A 123 -11.67 5.65 -4.48
CA THR A 123 -10.61 6.65 -4.24
C THR A 123 -11.01 8.04 -4.66
N ASN A 124 -10.37 9.06 -4.05
CA ASN A 124 -10.43 10.45 -4.47
C ASN A 124 -9.10 10.92 -5.12
N GLY A 125 -8.17 10.00 -5.45
CA GLY A 125 -6.88 10.38 -6.07
C GLY A 125 -5.73 9.40 -5.80
N ASN A 126 -4.70 9.81 -5.05
CA ASN A 126 -3.39 9.15 -4.94
C ASN A 126 -3.41 7.63 -4.70
N ALA A 127 -4.43 7.09 -4.02
CA ALA A 127 -4.50 5.65 -3.81
C ALA A 127 -4.89 4.91 -5.10
N GLY A 128 -5.79 5.49 -5.91
CA GLY A 128 -6.16 4.95 -7.21
C GLY A 128 -5.00 5.00 -8.19
N ALA A 129 -4.29 6.14 -8.26
CA ALA A 129 -3.12 6.30 -9.10
C ALA A 129 -2.04 5.25 -8.77
N ALA A 130 -1.74 5.07 -7.48
CA ALA A 130 -0.78 4.06 -7.06
C ALA A 130 -1.25 2.63 -7.39
N LEU A 131 -2.53 2.29 -7.15
CA LEU A 131 -3.04 0.96 -7.51
C LEU A 131 -2.94 0.73 -9.02
N ALA A 132 -3.37 1.70 -9.83
CA ALA A 132 -3.33 1.62 -11.28
C ALA A 132 -1.90 1.38 -11.79
N ALA A 133 -0.93 2.19 -11.36
CA ALA A 133 0.46 2.10 -11.77
C ALA A 133 1.07 0.72 -11.47
N TYR A 134 0.97 0.26 -10.23
CA TYR A 134 1.55 -1.02 -9.82
C TYR A 134 0.85 -2.23 -10.45
N ALA A 135 -0.48 -2.22 -10.49
CA ALA A 135 -1.23 -3.34 -11.04
C ALA A 135 -1.02 -3.48 -12.55
N THR A 136 -1.03 -2.37 -13.29
CA THR A 136 -0.75 -2.37 -14.74
C THR A 136 0.65 -2.88 -15.05
N SER A 137 1.66 -2.51 -14.25
CA SER A 137 3.04 -2.96 -14.47
C SER A 137 3.22 -4.48 -14.39
N CYS A 138 2.29 -5.20 -13.77
CA CYS A 138 2.31 -6.66 -13.67
C CYS A 138 1.10 -7.36 -14.32
N GLY A 139 0.31 -6.65 -15.14
CA GLY A 139 -0.78 -7.20 -15.92
C GLY A 139 -2.05 -7.53 -15.10
N ILE A 140 -2.23 -6.92 -13.93
CA ILE A 140 -3.45 -7.04 -13.13
C ILE A 140 -4.41 -5.92 -13.54
N ARG A 141 -5.66 -6.26 -13.90
CA ARG A 141 -6.69 -5.28 -14.18
C ARG A 141 -7.09 -4.49 -12.94
N THR A 142 -7.39 -3.22 -13.15
CA THR A 142 -7.88 -2.36 -12.07
C THR A 142 -9.17 -1.66 -12.49
N THR A 143 -10.11 -1.60 -11.56
CA THR A 143 -11.33 -0.81 -11.67
C THR A 143 -11.43 0.14 -10.48
N ILE A 144 -11.52 1.41 -10.79
CA ILE A 144 -11.53 2.49 -9.81
C ILE A 144 -12.90 3.16 -9.82
N PHE A 145 -13.44 3.38 -8.63
CA PHE A 145 -14.67 4.15 -8.43
C PHE A 145 -14.33 5.43 -7.68
N CYS A 146 -14.68 6.56 -8.23
CA CYS A 146 -14.48 7.86 -7.59
C CYS A 146 -15.77 8.68 -7.58
N PRO A 147 -15.99 9.56 -6.57
CA PRO A 147 -17.07 10.52 -6.61
C PRO A 147 -17.03 11.38 -7.88
N ALA A 148 -18.18 11.80 -8.36
CA ALA A 148 -18.28 12.59 -9.59
C ALA A 148 -17.53 13.93 -9.51
N ASP A 149 -17.39 14.49 -8.32
CA ASP A 149 -16.67 15.74 -8.03
C ASP A 149 -15.15 15.56 -7.82
N THR A 150 -14.63 14.34 -8.00
CA THR A 150 -13.19 14.09 -7.95
C THR A 150 -12.47 14.94 -9.00
N PRO A 151 -11.40 15.68 -8.63
CA PRO A 151 -10.69 16.55 -9.56
C PRO A 151 -10.22 15.81 -10.82
N GLU A 152 -10.41 16.45 -11.99
CA GLU A 152 -10.09 15.86 -13.30
C GLU A 152 -8.64 15.37 -13.38
N VAL A 153 -7.71 16.11 -12.80
CA VAL A 153 -6.29 15.74 -12.79
C VAL A 153 -6.06 14.38 -12.12
N ASN A 154 -6.80 14.07 -11.05
CA ASN A 154 -6.67 12.78 -10.36
C ASN A 154 -7.28 11.65 -11.19
N VAL A 155 -8.39 11.89 -11.85
CA VAL A 155 -9.05 10.90 -12.71
C VAL A 155 -8.17 10.60 -13.91
N SER A 156 -7.68 11.63 -14.60
CA SER A 156 -6.79 11.50 -15.76
C SER A 156 -5.50 10.77 -15.39
N GLU A 157 -4.91 11.06 -14.22
CA GLU A 157 -3.72 10.33 -13.74
C GLU A 157 -4.01 8.82 -13.61
N ILE A 158 -5.13 8.46 -13.02
CA ILE A 158 -5.52 7.05 -12.81
C ILE A 158 -5.75 6.34 -14.14
N GLU A 159 -6.43 6.99 -15.09
CA GLU A 159 -6.70 6.45 -16.43
C GLU A 159 -5.42 6.28 -17.24
N LEU A 160 -4.53 7.27 -17.22
CA LEU A 160 -3.22 7.21 -17.89
C LEU A 160 -2.34 6.10 -17.34
N GLN A 161 -2.51 5.71 -16.07
CA GLN A 161 -1.84 4.55 -15.48
C GLN A 161 -2.48 3.21 -15.88
N GLY A 162 -3.57 3.21 -16.66
CA GLY A 162 -4.18 2.02 -17.26
C GLY A 162 -5.36 1.42 -16.50
N ALA A 163 -5.94 2.11 -15.51
CA ALA A 163 -7.14 1.67 -14.83
C ALA A 163 -8.42 2.07 -15.59
N THR A 164 -9.47 1.28 -15.44
CA THR A 164 -10.83 1.69 -15.81
C THR A 164 -11.42 2.51 -14.67
N VAL A 165 -11.84 3.73 -14.92
CA VAL A 165 -12.41 4.64 -13.92
C VAL A 165 -13.91 4.83 -14.14
N TYR A 166 -14.68 4.73 -13.06
CA TYR A 166 -16.10 5.05 -13.03
C TYR A 166 -16.33 6.20 -12.04
N ARG A 167 -16.96 7.27 -12.54
CA ARG A 167 -17.44 8.37 -11.71
C ARG A 167 -18.83 8.06 -11.17
N VAL A 168 -18.98 8.13 -9.87
CA VAL A 168 -20.20 7.81 -9.15
C VAL A 168 -20.87 9.11 -8.68
N ASN A 169 -22.14 9.29 -9.01
CA ASN A 169 -22.92 10.40 -8.46
C ASN A 169 -23.28 10.10 -7.00
N GLY A 170 -22.34 10.32 -6.11
CA GLY A 170 -22.41 9.99 -4.69
C GLY A 170 -21.09 10.28 -4.00
N LEU A 171 -21.00 9.91 -2.73
CA LEU A 171 -19.80 10.09 -1.90
C LEU A 171 -18.84 8.89 -2.01
N ILE A 172 -17.67 9.02 -1.42
CA ILE A 172 -16.66 7.94 -1.38
C ILE A 172 -17.21 6.64 -0.75
N ASP A 173 -18.13 6.75 0.18
CA ASP A 173 -18.79 5.60 0.81
C ASP A 173 -19.70 4.86 -0.16
N ASP A 174 -20.36 5.56 -1.09
CA ASP A 174 -21.18 4.94 -2.14
C ASP A 174 -20.29 4.21 -3.16
N CYS A 175 -19.14 4.78 -3.51
CA CYS A 175 -18.11 4.09 -4.28
C CYS A 175 -17.65 2.80 -3.56
N GLY A 176 -17.48 2.87 -2.25
CA GLY A 176 -17.11 1.73 -1.40
C GLY A 176 -18.16 0.61 -1.37
N LYS A 177 -19.45 0.96 -1.38
CA LYS A 177 -20.56 -0.01 -1.48
C LYS A 177 -20.52 -0.74 -2.82
N ILE A 178 -20.34 0.01 -3.92
CA ILE A 178 -20.23 -0.57 -5.28
C ILE A 178 -19.07 -1.58 -5.35
N VAL A 179 -17.90 -1.21 -4.80
CA VAL A 179 -16.75 -2.11 -4.75
C VAL A 179 -17.06 -3.38 -3.95
N GLY A 180 -17.69 -3.22 -2.78
CA GLY A 180 -18.08 -4.35 -1.92
C GLY A 180 -19.08 -5.30 -2.59
N GLU A 181 -20.10 -4.76 -3.25
CA GLU A 181 -21.10 -5.56 -3.99
C GLU A 181 -20.49 -6.26 -5.21
N GLY A 182 -19.65 -5.56 -5.95
CA GLY A 182 -19.00 -6.09 -7.14
C GLY A 182 -18.03 -7.24 -6.85
N LYS A 183 -17.49 -7.30 -5.63
CA LYS A 183 -16.67 -8.44 -5.20
C LYS A 183 -17.37 -9.77 -5.40
N ALA A 184 -18.66 -9.88 -5.06
CA ALA A 184 -19.43 -11.11 -5.24
C ALA A 184 -19.90 -11.31 -6.68
N LYS A 185 -20.21 -10.22 -7.41
CA LYS A 185 -20.83 -10.26 -8.74
C LYS A 185 -19.82 -10.34 -9.88
N VAL A 186 -18.68 -9.65 -9.73
CA VAL A 186 -17.64 -9.49 -10.78
C VAL A 186 -16.37 -10.29 -10.45
N GLY A 187 -16.17 -10.62 -9.17
CA GLY A 187 -15.03 -11.41 -8.72
C GLY A 187 -13.72 -10.63 -8.56
N TRP A 188 -13.76 -9.29 -8.49
CA TRP A 188 -12.55 -8.53 -8.19
C TRP A 188 -12.15 -8.63 -6.72
N PHE A 189 -10.86 -8.40 -6.45
CA PHE A 189 -10.35 -8.24 -5.10
C PHE A 189 -10.56 -6.81 -4.61
N ASP A 190 -11.30 -6.65 -3.51
CA ASP A 190 -11.54 -5.35 -2.90
C ASP A 190 -10.27 -4.87 -2.18
N THR A 191 -9.65 -3.81 -2.73
CA THR A 191 -8.42 -3.19 -2.21
C THR A 191 -8.72 -1.89 -1.44
N SER A 192 -9.95 -1.71 -0.96
CA SER A 192 -10.33 -0.56 -0.15
C SER A 192 -9.53 -0.50 1.16
N THR A 193 -9.44 0.67 1.74
CA THR A 193 -8.70 0.89 3.00
C THR A 193 -9.25 -0.01 4.11
N LEU A 194 -8.36 -0.79 4.73
CA LEU A 194 -8.67 -1.77 5.79
C LEU A 194 -9.65 -2.89 5.39
N LYS A 195 -9.90 -3.08 4.11
CA LYS A 195 -10.69 -4.20 3.59
C LYS A 195 -9.83 -5.38 3.14
N GLU A 196 -8.52 -5.23 3.19
CA GLU A 196 -7.53 -6.27 2.92
C GLU A 196 -6.30 -6.07 3.85
N PRO A 197 -5.50 -7.12 4.13
CA PRO A 197 -4.46 -7.05 5.17
C PRO A 197 -3.12 -6.44 4.72
N TYR A 198 -2.89 -6.23 3.41
CA TYR A 198 -1.53 -6.03 2.89
C TYR A 198 -1.11 -4.56 2.79
N ARG A 199 -2.04 -3.63 2.57
CA ARG A 199 -1.71 -2.20 2.46
C ARG A 199 -1.06 -1.63 3.72
N ILE A 200 -1.50 -2.06 4.90
CA ILE A 200 -0.90 -1.62 6.17
C ILE A 200 0.51 -2.18 6.35
N GLU A 201 0.76 -3.39 5.84
CA GLU A 201 2.06 -4.04 5.88
C GLU A 201 3.09 -3.28 5.03
N GLY A 202 2.69 -2.78 3.87
CA GLY A 202 3.53 -1.89 3.08
C GLY A 202 3.80 -0.55 3.78
N LYS A 203 2.76 0.06 4.36
CA LYS A 203 2.88 1.35 5.04
C LYS A 203 3.79 1.32 6.26
N LYS A 204 3.86 0.19 7.00
CA LYS A 204 4.73 0.09 8.19
C LYS A 204 6.21 0.26 7.86
N THR A 205 6.62 0.05 6.59
CA THR A 205 8.01 0.27 6.16
C THR A 205 8.48 1.70 6.38
N MET A 206 7.58 2.68 6.32
CA MET A 206 7.89 4.07 6.69
C MET A 206 8.39 4.17 8.14
N GLY A 207 7.74 3.47 9.08
CA GLY A 207 8.17 3.41 10.48
C GLY A 207 9.47 2.64 10.66
N LEU A 208 9.69 1.56 9.88
CA LEU A 208 10.95 0.80 9.91
C LEU A 208 12.12 1.65 9.41
N GLU A 209 11.92 2.40 8.33
CA GLU A 209 12.91 3.36 7.82
C GLU A 209 13.21 4.46 8.85
N LEU A 210 12.18 5.02 9.50
CA LEU A 210 12.41 6.01 10.57
C LEU A 210 13.25 5.44 11.71
N ALA A 211 12.98 4.20 12.14
CA ALA A 211 13.75 3.53 13.19
C ALA A 211 15.20 3.21 12.77
N GLU A 212 15.47 3.11 11.47
CA GLU A 212 16.83 2.92 10.94
C GLU A 212 17.57 4.25 10.71
N GLN A 213 16.84 5.32 10.35
CA GLN A 213 17.40 6.63 9.99
C GLN A 213 17.63 7.56 11.19
N LEU A 214 16.95 7.34 12.33
CA LEU A 214 17.01 8.14 13.56
C LEU A 214 17.65 7.39 14.71
#